data_55568071b7716d4eb0ef4921179f9c03
#
_entry.id   55568071b7716d4eb0ef4921179f9c03
#
_cell.length_a   1.000
_cell.length_b   1.000
_cell.length_c   1.000
_cell.angle_alpha   90.00
_cell.angle_beta   90.00
_cell.angle_gamma   90.00
#
_symmetry.space_group_name_H-M   'P 1'
#
loop_
_entity.id
_entity.type
_entity.pdbx_description
1 polymer ?
#
loop_
_entity_poly.entity_id
_entity_poly.type
_entity_poly.pdbx_seq_one_letter_code
_entity_poly.pdbx_strand_id
1 'polypeptide(L)'
;MRMRALGLMAAALGGLIPLVLILGGCGDKGAAQQKQATEITKGIEDYLALIEVPGQPLRLRHDKVTVTPSEDGKSYLVAITGLRYGTETAAMAAFGEVDYRLTPEGDDQYQVGDLKMPNEVSVAGKDGKPEATVKFETTAFSAIWSKPLQNFLKFDWQVKDIVASAADQPGELFKIATASVTGDGKESGKGLLDQISKLTLSGFTATDPQDGTSFKLDTLIGNVSFEKLDFPAYRQMMAKINTFSTKYAQPTDGSAGGGATPDAPKLTEEDSKALADLVRGFPKLMSAYGYDFSAEGLTMTNARGDVLMHLTHGGLALGVKGIDTDHAEAHFGIQHDGLTVNGPMFEDPLARATLPTSGNLDLVMTDLPVPSLVESVAQAIPELTSADPQVAQGAQFMLMGGLMSALSQSTIKLRIDPSALETEKARLTADGELKLAMQTPQKAVGAVNFALVGLDDLMALATGLANENPEAAQAVQMMQMLQSLSQRETGGDGKPVDKFKLDLTEAGQVLVNGKSLEEIAP
;
A
#
# COMPACT_ATOMS: atom_id res chain seq x y z
N MET A 1 -8.36 -6.29 21.31
CA MET A 1 -7.69 -7.53 20.82
C MET A 1 -7.51 -7.57 19.30
N ARG A 2 -8.49 -7.11 18.46
CA ARG A 2 -8.39 -7.08 16.98
C ARG A 2 -7.11 -6.38 16.45
N MET A 3 -6.64 -5.30 17.08
CA MET A 3 -5.38 -4.64 16.70
C MET A 3 -4.12 -5.45 17.07
N ARG A 4 -4.15 -6.29 18.11
CA ARG A 4 -2.99 -7.09 18.51
C ARG A 4 -2.73 -8.26 17.56
N ALA A 5 -3.79 -8.96 17.10
CA ALA A 5 -3.64 -10.04 16.11
C ALA A 5 -3.13 -9.53 14.77
N LEU A 6 -3.60 -8.36 14.31
CA LEU A 6 -3.09 -7.69 13.10
C LEU A 6 -1.62 -7.24 13.27
N GLY A 7 -1.25 -6.73 14.44
CA GLY A 7 0.14 -6.37 14.75
C GLY A 7 1.07 -7.58 14.79
N LEU A 8 0.61 -8.70 15.35
CA LEU A 8 1.31 -9.99 15.34
C LEU A 8 1.46 -10.55 13.91
N MET A 9 0.41 -10.44 13.09
CA MET A 9 0.44 -10.84 11.69
C MET A 9 1.44 -9.99 10.89
N ALA A 10 1.42 -8.68 11.08
CA ALA A 10 2.39 -7.77 10.45
C ALA A 10 3.83 -8.04 10.92
N ALA A 11 4.05 -8.34 12.21
CA ALA A 11 5.36 -8.68 12.73
C ALA A 11 5.85 -10.05 12.23
N ALA A 12 4.97 -11.06 12.16
CA ALA A 12 5.33 -12.39 11.67
C ALA A 12 5.60 -12.41 10.16
N LEU A 13 4.75 -11.75 9.36
CA LEU A 13 4.87 -11.74 7.89
C LEU A 13 5.85 -10.68 7.39
N GLY A 14 5.87 -9.50 7.99
CA GLY A 14 6.81 -8.44 7.63
C GLY A 14 8.26 -8.77 7.97
N GLY A 15 8.51 -9.57 9.03
CA GLY A 15 9.84 -10.07 9.38
C GLY A 15 10.40 -11.11 8.41
N LEU A 16 9.53 -11.73 7.63
CA LEU A 16 9.93 -12.73 6.63
C LEU A 16 10.43 -12.09 5.31
N ILE A 17 10.00 -10.87 4.97
CA ILE A 17 10.31 -10.21 3.69
C ILE A 17 11.72 -9.59 3.64
N PRO A 18 12.31 -9.00 4.70
CA PRO A 18 13.62 -8.35 4.63
C PRO A 18 14.83 -9.28 4.82
N LEU A 19 14.64 -10.59 4.91
CA LEU A 19 15.67 -11.51 5.42
C LEU A 19 16.77 -11.87 4.42
N VAL A 20 16.87 -11.20 3.27
CA VAL A 20 17.76 -11.65 2.19
C VAL A 20 18.82 -10.59 1.88
N LEU A 21 20.08 -10.95 1.75
CA LEU A 21 21.30 -10.23 2.14
C LEU A 21 22.40 -10.03 1.09
N ILE A 22 23.42 -9.25 1.37
CA ILE A 22 24.36 -8.49 0.54
C ILE A 22 25.74 -9.10 0.35
N LEU A 23 26.47 -8.64 -0.69
CA LEU A 23 27.84 -9.05 -1.01
C LEU A 23 28.72 -8.05 -1.76
N GLY A 24 30.01 -8.07 -1.54
CA GLY A 24 31.04 -7.32 -2.29
C GLY A 24 32.41 -7.99 -2.37
N GLY A 25 33.11 -7.91 -3.50
CA GLY A 25 34.57 -7.96 -3.71
C GLY A 25 35.25 -9.25 -4.16
N CYS A 26 36.17 -9.17 -5.16
CA CYS A 26 37.03 -10.23 -5.69
C CYS A 26 38.48 -10.13 -5.22
N GLY A 27 39.16 -11.27 -5.05
CA GLY A 27 40.61 -11.34 -4.89
C GLY A 27 41.19 -12.71 -4.45
N ASP A 28 42.41 -13.01 -4.74
CA ASP A 28 43.24 -14.23 -4.70
C ASP A 28 43.05 -15.31 -3.60
N LYS A 29 43.32 -16.58 -3.96
CA LYS A 29 42.95 -17.80 -3.22
C LYS A 29 43.58 -17.91 -1.84
N GLY A 30 42.79 -17.90 -0.81
CA GLY A 30 43.15 -18.09 0.61
C GLY A 30 43.05 -16.80 1.43
N ALA A 31 44.01 -15.91 1.39
CA ALA A 31 43.96 -14.58 2.02
C ALA A 31 42.87 -13.70 1.36
N ALA A 32 42.62 -13.92 0.09
CA ALA A 32 41.62 -13.27 -0.67
C ALA A 32 40.20 -13.74 -0.35
N GLN A 33 39.99 -15.02 -0.11
CA GLN A 33 38.68 -15.52 0.34
C GLN A 33 38.31 -14.94 1.71
N GLN A 34 39.28 -14.79 2.60
CA GLN A 34 39.05 -14.15 3.91
C GLN A 34 38.75 -12.65 3.73
N LYS A 35 39.46 -11.95 2.84
CA LYS A 35 39.17 -10.57 2.49
C LYS A 35 37.77 -10.43 1.91
N GLN A 36 37.40 -11.29 0.97
CA GLN A 36 36.08 -11.31 0.38
C GLN A 36 34.98 -11.63 1.44
N ALA A 37 35.21 -12.57 2.35
CA ALA A 37 34.29 -12.83 3.44
C ALA A 37 34.07 -11.59 4.32
N THR A 38 35.13 -10.81 4.58
CA THR A 38 35.05 -9.54 5.33
C THR A 38 34.23 -8.49 4.56
N GLU A 39 34.44 -8.37 3.26
CA GLU A 39 33.68 -7.45 2.41
C GLU A 39 32.20 -7.85 2.32
N ILE A 40 31.90 -9.14 2.23
CA ILE A 40 30.56 -9.71 2.32
C ILE A 40 29.92 -9.37 3.66
N THR A 41 30.61 -9.62 4.79
CA THR A 41 30.13 -9.30 6.14
C THR A 41 29.74 -7.84 6.22
N LYS A 42 30.64 -6.93 5.82
CA LYS A 42 30.38 -5.50 5.83
C LYS A 42 29.19 -5.12 4.97
N GLY A 43 29.08 -5.68 3.76
CA GLY A 43 27.95 -5.44 2.88
C GLY A 43 26.62 -5.84 3.52
N ILE A 44 26.56 -7.00 4.18
CA ILE A 44 25.40 -7.47 4.93
C ILE A 44 25.03 -6.50 6.07
N GLU A 45 26.02 -6.12 6.88
CA GLU A 45 25.81 -5.17 7.98
C GLU A 45 25.33 -3.81 7.48
N ASP A 46 25.92 -3.28 6.41
CA ASP A 46 25.51 -2.01 5.78
C ASP A 46 24.05 -2.06 5.30
N TYR A 47 23.57 -3.20 4.82
CA TYR A 47 22.17 -3.36 4.42
C TYR A 47 21.24 -3.52 5.62
N LEU A 48 21.55 -4.37 6.55
CA LEU A 48 20.76 -4.50 7.77
C LEU A 48 20.58 -3.14 8.43
N ALA A 49 21.65 -2.34 8.51
CA ALA A 49 21.60 -0.99 9.03
C ALA A 49 20.62 -0.05 8.28
N LEU A 50 20.35 -0.30 6.98
CA LEU A 50 19.34 0.48 6.25
C LEU A 50 17.91 0.13 6.68
N ILE A 51 17.69 -1.10 7.12
CA ILE A 51 16.38 -1.62 7.53
C ILE A 51 16.19 -1.41 9.05
N GLU A 52 17.28 -1.32 9.81
CA GLU A 52 17.29 -1.03 11.25
C GLU A 52 17.06 0.46 11.54
N VAL A 53 15.94 1.02 11.06
CA VAL A 53 15.65 2.45 11.17
C VAL A 53 15.23 2.81 12.59
N PRO A 54 16.01 3.61 13.35
CA PRO A 54 15.55 4.15 14.62
C PRO A 54 14.31 5.04 14.43
N GLY A 55 13.34 4.93 15.34
CA GLY A 55 12.09 5.72 15.26
C GLY A 55 10.99 5.13 14.39
N GLN A 56 11.27 4.12 13.56
CA GLN A 56 10.22 3.41 12.82
C GLN A 56 9.42 2.49 13.76
N PRO A 57 8.11 2.35 13.55
CA PRO A 57 7.30 1.44 14.36
C PRO A 57 7.71 -0.03 14.19
N LEU A 58 8.16 -0.42 13.00
CA LEU A 58 8.68 -1.77 12.72
C LEU A 58 10.17 -1.71 12.45
N ARG A 59 10.95 -2.54 13.15
CA ARG A 59 12.42 -2.59 13.05
C ARG A 59 12.90 -4.02 12.90
N LEU A 60 13.91 -4.19 12.06
CA LEU A 60 14.78 -5.35 12.07
C LEU A 60 15.97 -5.06 12.98
N ARG A 61 16.43 -6.05 13.74
CA ARG A 61 17.65 -5.99 14.57
C ARG A 61 18.40 -7.30 14.47
N HIS A 62 19.70 -7.24 14.60
CA HIS A 62 20.58 -8.40 14.70
C HIS A 62 21.68 -8.14 15.71
N ASP A 63 22.34 -9.21 16.18
CA ASP A 63 23.46 -9.09 17.11
C ASP A 63 24.79 -9.18 16.36
N LYS A 64 24.92 -10.09 15.38
CA LYS A 64 26.17 -10.31 14.65
C LYS A 64 25.95 -10.96 13.30
N VAL A 65 26.74 -10.58 12.32
CA VAL A 65 26.91 -11.26 11.03
C VAL A 65 28.28 -11.94 11.00
N THR A 66 28.32 -13.20 10.58
CA THR A 66 29.57 -13.96 10.38
C THR A 66 29.55 -14.58 9.01
N VAL A 67 30.61 -14.38 8.24
CA VAL A 67 30.79 -14.99 6.90
C VAL A 67 32.07 -15.83 6.92
N THR A 68 31.92 -17.09 6.56
CA THR A 68 33.04 -18.05 6.57
C THR A 68 33.14 -18.68 5.18
N PRO A 69 34.31 -18.66 4.52
CA PRO A 69 34.53 -19.41 3.30
C PRO A 69 34.29 -20.92 3.53
N SER A 70 33.64 -21.59 2.56
CA SER A 70 33.50 -23.04 2.60
C SER A 70 34.86 -23.74 2.45
N GLU A 71 34.97 -24.98 2.92
CA GLU A 71 36.21 -25.77 2.87
C GLU A 71 36.71 -25.96 1.43
N ASP A 72 35.82 -26.06 0.46
CA ASP A 72 36.14 -26.20 -0.97
C ASP A 72 36.47 -24.86 -1.65
N GLY A 73 36.34 -23.74 -0.92
CA GLY A 73 36.62 -22.38 -1.40
C GLY A 73 35.68 -21.88 -2.51
N LYS A 74 34.55 -22.56 -2.75
CA LYS A 74 33.62 -22.22 -3.85
C LYS A 74 32.40 -21.42 -3.38
N SER A 75 32.16 -21.34 -2.09
CA SER A 75 31.02 -20.66 -1.51
C SER A 75 31.36 -20.04 -0.15
N TYR A 76 30.40 -19.31 0.41
CA TYR A 76 30.49 -18.70 1.74
C TYR A 76 29.28 -19.14 2.55
N LEU A 77 29.52 -19.50 3.80
CA LEU A 77 28.48 -19.72 4.80
C LEU A 77 28.27 -18.41 5.55
N VAL A 78 27.04 -17.94 5.59
CA VAL A 78 26.62 -16.74 6.32
C VAL A 78 25.79 -17.17 7.50
N ALA A 79 26.10 -16.65 8.68
CA ALA A 79 25.30 -16.79 9.88
C ALA A 79 24.94 -15.41 10.43
N ILE A 80 23.67 -15.18 10.69
CA ILE A 80 23.15 -13.98 11.34
C ILE A 80 22.52 -14.40 12.65
N THR A 81 23.07 -13.91 13.75
CA THR A 81 22.59 -14.23 15.09
C THR A 81 21.76 -13.11 15.67
N GLY A 82 20.82 -13.46 16.56
CA GLY A 82 19.98 -12.51 17.28
C GLY A 82 19.03 -11.72 16.39
N LEU A 83 18.63 -12.29 15.24
CA LEU A 83 17.72 -11.64 14.32
C LEU A 83 16.34 -11.47 14.95
N ARG A 84 15.84 -10.23 14.98
CA ARG A 84 14.57 -9.84 15.60
C ARG A 84 13.86 -8.82 14.71
N TYR A 85 12.54 -8.93 14.61
CA TYR A 85 11.71 -8.00 13.88
C TYR A 85 10.45 -7.64 14.66
N GLY A 86 10.09 -6.37 14.69
CA GLY A 86 8.92 -5.91 15.39
C GLY A 86 9.01 -4.48 15.86
N THR A 87 8.16 -4.13 16.83
CA THR A 87 8.10 -2.80 17.43
C THR A 87 8.63 -2.84 18.86
N GLU A 88 9.39 -1.83 19.26
CA GLU A 88 9.86 -1.70 20.66
C GLU A 88 8.72 -1.49 21.65
N THR A 89 7.61 -0.95 21.16
CA THR A 89 6.48 -0.52 22.00
C THR A 89 5.34 -1.53 22.07
N ALA A 90 5.33 -2.55 21.20
CA ALA A 90 4.22 -3.49 21.12
C ALA A 90 4.69 -4.96 21.14
N ALA A 91 5.30 -5.44 20.08
CA ALA A 91 5.68 -6.84 19.95
C ALA A 91 6.94 -7.02 19.10
N MET A 92 7.78 -7.98 19.46
CA MET A 92 9.02 -8.31 18.74
C MET A 92 9.14 -9.81 18.51
N ALA A 93 9.21 -10.21 17.24
CA ALA A 93 9.45 -11.59 16.82
C ALA A 93 10.96 -11.89 16.81
N ALA A 94 11.38 -12.92 17.50
CA ALA A 94 12.78 -13.35 17.60
C ALA A 94 13.01 -14.58 16.71
N PHE A 95 13.72 -14.39 15.59
CA PHE A 95 14.08 -15.45 14.65
C PHE A 95 15.35 -16.22 15.08
N GLY A 96 16.11 -15.67 16.02
CA GLY A 96 17.32 -16.33 16.53
C GLY A 96 18.47 -16.32 15.52
N GLU A 97 18.94 -17.51 15.13
CA GLU A 97 20.01 -17.69 14.15
C GLU A 97 19.45 -18.05 12.78
N VAL A 98 19.97 -17.39 11.76
CA VAL A 98 19.61 -17.62 10.35
C VAL A 98 20.88 -17.86 9.55
N ASP A 99 21.00 -19.03 8.95
CA ASP A 99 22.13 -19.44 8.14
C ASP A 99 21.73 -19.61 6.67
N TYR A 100 22.64 -19.30 5.77
CA TYR A 100 22.48 -19.57 4.34
C TYR A 100 23.84 -19.65 3.65
N ARG A 101 23.81 -20.21 2.42
CA ARG A 101 24.99 -20.34 1.58
C ARG A 101 24.95 -19.32 0.44
N LEU A 102 26.11 -18.75 0.15
CA LEU A 102 26.35 -17.87 -0.99
C LEU A 102 27.32 -18.54 -1.94
N THR A 103 26.88 -18.77 -3.16
CA THR A 103 27.70 -19.35 -4.23
C THR A 103 27.89 -18.31 -5.31
N PRO A 104 29.13 -17.89 -5.62
CA PRO A 104 29.38 -16.97 -6.73
C PRO A 104 28.81 -17.52 -8.05
N GLU A 105 28.10 -16.67 -8.79
CA GLU A 105 27.57 -16.94 -10.12
C GLU A 105 28.09 -15.87 -11.10
N GLY A 106 29.23 -16.17 -11.73
CA GLY A 106 29.99 -15.17 -12.49
C GLY A 106 30.65 -14.11 -11.60
N ASP A 107 30.93 -12.93 -12.18
CA ASP A 107 31.70 -11.88 -11.49
C ASP A 107 30.85 -11.00 -10.58
N ASP A 108 29.57 -10.84 -10.90
CA ASP A 108 28.70 -9.82 -10.29
C ASP A 108 27.46 -10.36 -9.59
N GLN A 109 27.29 -11.68 -9.53
CA GLN A 109 26.11 -12.29 -8.90
C GLN A 109 26.49 -13.40 -7.91
N TYR A 110 25.56 -13.66 -6.99
CA TYR A 110 25.61 -14.81 -6.09
C TYR A 110 24.27 -15.52 -6.07
N GLN A 111 24.31 -16.82 -6.20
CA GLN A 111 23.16 -17.65 -5.84
C GLN A 111 23.11 -17.79 -4.32
N VAL A 112 21.94 -17.57 -3.75
CA VAL A 112 21.65 -17.74 -2.33
C VAL A 112 20.78 -18.97 -2.15
N GLY A 113 21.22 -19.90 -1.31
CA GLY A 113 20.52 -21.15 -1.05
C GLY A 113 20.81 -21.71 0.34
N ASP A 114 20.38 -22.92 0.57
CA ASP A 114 20.60 -23.65 1.84
C ASP A 114 20.14 -22.85 3.07
N LEU A 115 19.03 -22.10 2.95
CA LEU A 115 18.50 -21.33 4.07
C LEU A 115 18.11 -22.25 5.22
N LYS A 116 18.68 -21.96 6.38
CA LYS A 116 18.32 -22.57 7.66
C LYS A 116 17.85 -21.49 8.62
N MET A 117 16.69 -21.66 9.15
CA MET A 117 16.10 -20.77 10.15
C MET A 117 15.23 -21.60 11.09
N PRO A 118 14.96 -21.12 12.31
CA PRO A 118 14.04 -21.79 13.22
C PRO A 118 12.65 -21.94 12.60
N ASN A 119 12.03 -23.10 12.82
CA ASN A 119 10.65 -23.34 12.42
C ASN A 119 9.64 -22.78 13.43
N GLU A 120 10.13 -22.15 14.47
CA GLU A 120 9.35 -21.55 15.54
C GLU A 120 9.96 -20.20 15.93
N VAL A 121 9.13 -19.18 15.96
CA VAL A 121 9.50 -17.80 16.30
C VAL A 121 8.70 -17.38 17.52
N SER A 122 9.40 -16.96 18.57
CA SER A 122 8.78 -16.40 19.76
C SER A 122 8.50 -14.90 19.54
N VAL A 123 7.31 -14.46 19.89
CA VAL A 123 6.91 -13.05 19.86
C VAL A 123 6.78 -12.56 21.30
N ALA A 124 7.66 -11.62 21.66
CA ALA A 124 7.66 -11.01 22.98
C ALA A 124 6.91 -9.68 22.96
N GLY A 125 6.14 -9.41 24.01
CA GLY A 125 5.47 -8.14 24.23
C GLY A 125 6.39 -7.04 24.72
N LYS A 126 5.83 -5.88 25.00
CA LYS A 126 6.55 -4.68 25.49
C LYS A 126 7.36 -4.92 26.76
N ASP A 127 6.91 -5.81 27.64
CA ASP A 127 7.58 -6.17 28.90
C ASP A 127 8.63 -7.28 28.72
N GLY A 128 8.90 -7.69 27.48
CA GLY A 128 9.82 -8.77 27.13
C GLY A 128 9.30 -10.17 27.41
N LYS A 129 8.06 -10.33 27.88
CA LYS A 129 7.47 -11.64 28.10
C LYS A 129 6.92 -12.22 26.81
N PRO A 130 6.99 -13.55 26.62
CA PRO A 130 6.36 -14.21 25.49
C PRO A 130 4.85 -13.92 25.46
N GLU A 131 4.36 -13.35 24.36
CA GLU A 131 2.91 -13.14 24.11
C GLU A 131 2.36 -14.17 23.12
N ALA A 132 3.19 -14.61 22.18
CA ALA A 132 2.78 -15.60 21.20
C ALA A 132 3.97 -16.39 20.67
N THR A 133 3.65 -17.50 20.02
CA THR A 133 4.58 -18.32 19.25
C THR A 133 4.03 -18.50 17.85
N VAL A 134 4.88 -18.34 16.84
CA VAL A 134 4.54 -18.60 15.43
C VAL A 134 5.38 -19.76 14.94
N LYS A 135 4.71 -20.85 14.51
CA LYS A 135 5.33 -22.03 13.91
C LYS A 135 5.11 -21.99 12.41
N PHE A 136 6.07 -22.46 11.63
CA PHE A 136 5.98 -22.58 10.19
C PHE A 136 7.03 -23.55 9.65
N GLU A 137 6.88 -23.99 8.40
CA GLU A 137 7.85 -24.81 7.70
C GLU A 137 8.27 -24.10 6.40
N THR A 138 9.56 -23.82 6.24
CA THR A 138 10.12 -23.37 4.96
C THR A 138 10.20 -24.56 3.99
N THR A 139 9.51 -24.47 2.86
CA THR A 139 9.44 -25.54 1.86
C THR A 139 10.39 -25.31 0.70
N ALA A 140 10.65 -24.04 0.35
CA ALA A 140 11.59 -23.66 -0.69
C ALA A 140 12.19 -22.29 -0.38
N PHE A 141 13.45 -22.13 -0.73
CA PHE A 141 14.13 -20.84 -0.75
C PHE A 141 15.22 -20.85 -1.81
N SER A 142 15.18 -19.85 -2.68
CA SER A 142 16.27 -19.55 -3.61
C SER A 142 16.30 -18.06 -3.91
N ALA A 143 17.48 -17.50 -4.13
CA ALA A 143 17.59 -16.11 -4.55
C ALA A 143 18.85 -15.88 -5.39
N ILE A 144 18.83 -14.83 -6.21
CA ILE A 144 20.00 -14.32 -6.96
C ILE A 144 20.26 -12.91 -6.49
N TRP A 145 21.43 -12.69 -5.97
CA TRP A 145 21.91 -11.40 -5.51
C TRP A 145 22.81 -10.74 -6.56
N SER A 146 22.61 -9.45 -6.84
CA SER A 146 23.45 -8.63 -7.71
C SER A 146 24.38 -7.75 -6.88
N LYS A 147 25.70 -7.86 -7.08
CA LYS A 147 26.71 -6.99 -6.46
C LYS A 147 26.57 -5.52 -6.87
N PRO A 148 26.40 -5.18 -8.17
CA PRO A 148 26.28 -3.79 -8.59
C PRO A 148 25.06 -3.09 -7.99
N LEU A 149 23.94 -3.79 -7.94
CA LEU A 149 22.69 -3.26 -7.36
C LEU A 149 22.68 -3.33 -5.83
N GLN A 150 23.46 -4.27 -5.26
CA GLN A 150 23.39 -4.62 -3.84
C GLN A 150 21.93 -4.95 -3.42
N ASN A 151 21.26 -5.72 -4.27
CA ASN A 151 19.88 -6.15 -4.13
C ASN A 151 19.64 -7.49 -4.82
N PHE A 152 18.48 -8.09 -4.53
CA PHE A 152 18.05 -9.31 -5.21
C PHE A 152 17.50 -8.98 -6.59
N LEU A 153 18.01 -9.71 -7.59
CA LEU A 153 17.38 -9.80 -8.90
C LEU A 153 16.21 -10.79 -8.86
N LYS A 154 16.43 -11.94 -8.23
CA LYS A 154 15.40 -12.96 -8.11
C LYS A 154 15.36 -13.48 -6.70
N PHE A 155 14.17 -13.79 -6.23
CA PHE A 155 13.97 -14.55 -5.01
C PHE A 155 12.66 -15.34 -5.09
N ASP A 156 12.66 -16.51 -4.49
CA ASP A 156 11.49 -17.35 -4.28
C ASP A 156 11.59 -17.93 -2.87
N TRP A 157 10.66 -17.57 -2.03
CA TRP A 157 10.56 -18.10 -0.69
C TRP A 157 9.15 -18.58 -0.41
N GLN A 158 9.04 -19.83 0.01
CA GLN A 158 7.77 -20.50 0.26
C GLN A 158 7.77 -21.09 1.66
N VAL A 159 6.72 -20.81 2.39
CA VAL A 159 6.45 -21.34 3.73
C VAL A 159 5.03 -21.92 3.78
N LYS A 160 4.84 -22.93 4.61
CA LYS A 160 3.54 -23.55 4.86
C LYS A 160 3.29 -23.76 6.34
N ASP A 161 2.04 -24.11 6.66
CA ASP A 161 1.60 -24.48 8.00
C ASP A 161 1.98 -23.40 9.05
N ILE A 162 1.75 -22.13 8.70
CA ILE A 162 2.02 -21.01 9.59
C ILE A 162 0.89 -20.98 10.63
N VAL A 163 1.24 -21.21 11.89
CA VAL A 163 0.30 -21.22 13.02
C VAL A 163 0.80 -20.31 14.13
N ALA A 164 -0.02 -19.33 14.50
CA ALA A 164 0.23 -18.49 15.67
C ALA A 164 -0.63 -18.93 16.85
N SER A 165 0.00 -19.11 18.00
CA SER A 165 -0.65 -19.45 19.27
C SER A 165 -0.30 -18.45 20.34
N ALA A 166 -1.24 -18.08 21.20
CA ALA A 166 -0.97 -17.24 22.36
C ALA A 166 -0.18 -18.00 23.42
N ALA A 167 0.71 -17.30 24.15
CA ALA A 167 1.50 -17.91 25.20
C ALA A 167 0.69 -18.23 26.47
N ASP A 168 -0.37 -17.46 26.72
CA ASP A 168 -1.18 -17.50 27.95
C ASP A 168 -2.57 -18.12 27.77
N GLN A 169 -2.96 -18.49 26.55
CA GLN A 169 -4.27 -19.04 26.22
C GLN A 169 -4.15 -20.29 25.33
N PRO A 170 -4.89 -21.35 25.59
CA PRO A 170 -4.94 -22.49 24.70
C PRO A 170 -5.69 -22.12 23.41
N GLY A 171 -5.13 -22.49 22.28
CA GLY A 171 -5.73 -22.31 20.96
C GLY A 171 -4.88 -21.54 19.97
N GLU A 172 -5.31 -21.61 18.72
CA GLU A 172 -4.67 -20.91 17.61
C GLU A 172 -5.26 -19.49 17.50
N LEU A 173 -4.40 -18.48 17.39
CA LEU A 173 -4.81 -17.10 17.09
C LEU A 173 -5.14 -16.95 15.62
N PHE A 174 -4.28 -17.51 14.78
CA PHE A 174 -4.52 -17.59 13.34
C PHE A 174 -3.70 -18.74 12.72
N LYS A 175 -4.13 -19.13 11.55
CA LYS A 175 -3.43 -20.09 10.68
C LYS A 175 -3.37 -19.56 9.25
N ILE A 176 -2.26 -19.85 8.54
CA ILE A 176 -2.11 -19.64 7.10
C ILE A 176 -1.59 -20.95 6.52
N ALA A 177 -2.29 -21.50 5.54
CA ALA A 177 -1.89 -22.77 4.94
C ALA A 177 -0.57 -22.63 4.17
N THR A 178 -0.45 -21.61 3.33
CA THR A 178 0.78 -21.31 2.59
C THR A 178 1.00 -19.81 2.46
N ALA A 179 2.27 -19.41 2.47
CA ALA A 179 2.70 -18.08 2.10
C ALA A 179 3.90 -18.17 1.15
N SER A 180 3.93 -17.33 0.13
CA SER A 180 5.07 -17.22 -0.76
C SER A 180 5.39 -15.77 -1.07
N VAL A 181 6.69 -15.48 -1.20
CA VAL A 181 7.18 -14.18 -1.68
C VAL A 181 8.13 -14.46 -2.83
N THR A 182 7.79 -13.93 -4.00
CA THR A 182 8.65 -14.05 -5.19
C THR A 182 9.03 -12.68 -5.70
N GLY A 183 10.21 -12.57 -6.29
CA GLY A 183 10.67 -11.38 -7.00
C GLY A 183 11.36 -11.78 -8.29
N ASP A 184 11.04 -11.08 -9.36
CA ASP A 184 11.70 -11.18 -10.65
C ASP A 184 12.13 -9.79 -11.09
N GLY A 185 13.43 -9.59 -11.15
CA GLY A 185 14.05 -8.33 -11.48
C GLY A 185 15.11 -8.50 -12.55
N LYS A 186 15.37 -7.43 -13.28
CA LYS A 186 16.46 -7.32 -14.25
C LYS A 186 17.13 -5.97 -14.14
N GLU A 187 18.41 -5.94 -14.39
CA GLU A 187 19.12 -4.69 -14.56
C GLU A 187 18.73 -4.06 -15.90
N SER A 188 18.12 -2.86 -15.86
CA SER A 188 17.64 -2.12 -17.04
C SER A 188 18.62 -1.02 -17.49
N GLY A 189 19.75 -0.88 -16.79
CA GLY A 189 20.84 0.04 -17.03
C GLY A 189 21.84 -0.03 -15.89
N LYS A 190 22.97 0.62 -15.97
CA LYS A 190 23.99 0.57 -14.92
C LYS A 190 23.42 1.07 -13.57
N GLY A 191 23.17 0.17 -12.65
CA GLY A 191 22.61 0.47 -11.33
C GLY A 191 21.09 0.68 -11.31
N LEU A 192 20.38 0.48 -12.44
CA LEU A 192 18.93 0.60 -12.54
C LEU A 192 18.26 -0.77 -12.50
N LEU A 193 17.20 -0.89 -11.74
CA LEU A 193 16.45 -2.12 -11.52
C LEU A 193 15.00 -1.98 -11.99
N ASP A 194 14.57 -2.87 -12.88
CA ASP A 194 13.15 -3.17 -13.09
C ASP A 194 12.82 -4.40 -12.24
N GLN A 195 11.81 -4.34 -11.42
CA GLN A 195 11.45 -5.44 -10.52
C GLN A 195 9.94 -5.58 -10.34
N ILE A 196 9.47 -6.82 -10.33
CA ILE A 196 8.12 -7.19 -9.89
C ILE A 196 8.29 -8.14 -8.71
N SER A 197 7.65 -7.80 -7.59
CA SER A 197 7.59 -8.64 -6.39
C SER A 197 6.15 -9.04 -6.13
N LYS A 198 5.93 -10.31 -5.78
CA LYS A 198 4.61 -10.86 -5.50
C LYS A 198 4.60 -11.54 -4.15
N LEU A 199 3.66 -11.16 -3.30
CA LEU A 199 3.26 -11.85 -2.08
C LEU A 199 2.00 -12.64 -2.36
N THR A 200 1.94 -13.90 -1.96
CA THR A 200 0.72 -14.71 -1.97
C THR A 200 0.53 -15.36 -0.61
N LEU A 201 -0.65 -15.20 -0.03
CA LEU A 201 -1.09 -15.91 1.18
C LEU A 201 -2.31 -16.74 0.82
N SER A 202 -2.38 -17.98 1.28
CA SER A 202 -3.53 -18.84 1.04
C SER A 202 -3.99 -19.53 2.32
N GLY A 203 -5.31 -19.66 2.45
CA GLY A 203 -5.93 -20.38 3.55
C GLY A 203 -5.73 -19.70 4.91
N PHE A 204 -5.87 -18.37 4.96
CA PHE A 204 -5.86 -17.66 6.23
C PHE A 204 -7.15 -17.92 7.01
N THR A 205 -7.03 -18.26 8.29
CA THR A 205 -8.13 -18.37 9.25
C THR A 205 -7.72 -17.77 10.58
N ALA A 206 -8.64 -17.07 11.22
CA ALA A 206 -8.47 -16.55 12.57
C ALA A 206 -9.80 -16.64 13.33
N THR A 207 -9.73 -16.88 14.64
CA THR A 207 -10.91 -16.87 15.51
C THR A 207 -10.64 -15.97 16.69
N ASP A 208 -11.56 -15.06 16.99
CA ASP A 208 -11.49 -14.25 18.21
C ASP A 208 -11.88 -15.12 19.41
N PRO A 209 -10.98 -15.40 20.36
CA PRO A 209 -11.27 -16.27 21.49
C PRO A 209 -12.27 -15.67 22.47
N GLN A 210 -12.58 -14.36 22.38
CA GLN A 210 -13.50 -13.69 23.31
C GLN A 210 -14.95 -13.84 22.90
N ASP A 211 -15.27 -13.67 21.62
CA ASP A 211 -16.63 -13.68 21.10
C ASP A 211 -16.89 -14.81 20.10
N GLY A 212 -15.86 -15.60 19.76
CA GLY A 212 -15.97 -16.72 18.82
C GLY A 212 -16.18 -16.29 17.37
N THR A 213 -16.07 -15.02 17.06
CA THR A 213 -16.12 -14.53 15.67
C THR A 213 -14.93 -15.09 14.91
N SER A 214 -15.17 -15.71 13.76
CA SER A 214 -14.12 -16.22 12.90
C SER A 214 -14.04 -15.47 11.58
N PHE A 215 -12.82 -15.43 11.06
CA PHE A 215 -12.44 -14.76 9.84
C PHE A 215 -11.69 -15.74 8.95
N LYS A 216 -12.09 -15.85 7.70
CA LYS A 216 -11.47 -16.71 6.69
C LYS A 216 -11.17 -15.88 5.45
N LEU A 217 -10.01 -16.13 4.86
CA LEU A 217 -9.60 -15.55 3.58
C LEU A 217 -8.94 -16.66 2.77
N ASP A 218 -9.49 -16.96 1.59
CA ASP A 218 -8.98 -18.04 0.76
C ASP A 218 -7.63 -17.68 0.16
N THR A 219 -7.52 -16.49 -0.45
CA THR A 219 -6.26 -16.02 -1.06
C THR A 219 -6.10 -14.52 -0.92
N LEU A 220 -4.88 -14.08 -0.67
CA LEU A 220 -4.43 -12.70 -0.71
C LEU A 220 -3.22 -12.62 -1.63
N ILE A 221 -3.27 -11.71 -2.61
CA ILE A 221 -2.16 -11.45 -3.53
C ILE A 221 -1.82 -9.98 -3.46
N GLY A 222 -0.55 -9.67 -3.32
CA GLY A 222 -0.01 -8.31 -3.43
C GLY A 222 1.13 -8.31 -4.43
N ASN A 223 1.06 -7.44 -5.43
CA ASN A 223 2.13 -7.21 -6.38
C ASN A 223 2.68 -5.80 -6.19
N VAL A 224 3.99 -5.67 -6.22
CA VAL A 224 4.70 -4.38 -6.22
C VAL A 224 5.64 -4.37 -7.39
N SER A 225 5.61 -3.31 -8.19
CA SER A 225 6.48 -3.16 -9.36
C SER A 225 7.23 -1.84 -9.32
N PHE A 226 8.46 -1.86 -9.81
CA PHE A 226 9.29 -0.68 -10.03
C PHE A 226 9.89 -0.74 -11.42
N GLU A 227 9.99 0.41 -12.10
CA GLU A 227 10.71 0.55 -13.35
C GLU A 227 11.86 1.56 -13.17
N LYS A 228 13.05 1.16 -13.65
CA LYS A 228 14.28 1.97 -13.59
C LYS A 228 14.58 2.52 -12.18
N LEU A 229 14.35 1.72 -11.15
CA LEU A 229 14.71 2.11 -9.80
C LEU A 229 16.24 2.24 -9.69
N ASP A 230 16.74 3.45 -9.43
CA ASP A 230 18.12 3.69 -9.04
C ASP A 230 18.31 3.23 -7.59
N PHE A 231 18.64 1.95 -7.43
CA PHE A 231 18.73 1.34 -6.12
C PHE A 231 19.86 1.92 -5.26
N PRO A 232 21.05 2.24 -5.79
CA PRO A 232 22.09 2.98 -5.07
C PRO A 232 21.61 4.35 -4.54
N ALA A 233 20.95 5.14 -5.40
CA ALA A 233 20.40 6.45 -4.99
C ALA A 233 19.28 6.30 -3.95
N TYR A 234 18.40 5.31 -4.12
CA TYR A 234 17.36 4.97 -3.15
C TYR A 234 17.95 4.65 -1.77
N ARG A 235 19.00 3.83 -1.72
CA ARG A 235 19.71 3.51 -0.46
C ARG A 235 20.28 4.76 0.21
N GLN A 236 20.95 5.64 -0.57
CA GLN A 236 21.49 6.89 -0.04
C GLN A 236 20.38 7.79 0.52
N MET A 237 19.24 7.87 -0.19
CA MET A 237 18.08 8.61 0.28
C MET A 237 17.54 8.03 1.58
N MET A 238 17.37 6.70 1.66
CA MET A 238 16.91 6.03 2.88
C MET A 238 17.87 6.24 4.06
N ALA A 239 19.18 6.17 3.85
CA ALA A 239 20.17 6.46 4.88
C ALA A 239 20.03 7.90 5.43
N LYS A 240 19.78 8.89 4.57
CA LYS A 240 19.52 10.26 4.99
C LYS A 240 18.20 10.39 5.74
N ILE A 241 17.11 9.78 5.24
CA ILE A 241 15.81 9.74 5.93
C ILE A 241 15.99 9.13 7.34
N ASN A 242 16.75 8.05 7.47
CA ASN A 242 17.04 7.41 8.74
C ASN A 242 17.78 8.34 9.70
N THR A 243 18.77 9.08 9.20
CA THR A 243 19.49 10.10 9.98
C THR A 243 18.53 11.19 10.48
N PHE A 244 17.64 11.67 9.63
CA PHE A 244 16.60 12.63 10.01
C PHE A 244 15.65 12.06 11.05
N SER A 245 15.12 10.85 10.80
CA SER A 245 14.20 10.18 11.72
C SER A 245 14.83 10.01 13.10
N THR A 246 16.09 9.60 13.16
CA THR A 246 16.81 9.45 14.42
C THR A 246 17.01 10.79 15.15
N LYS A 247 17.32 11.85 14.41
CA LYS A 247 17.58 13.19 14.99
C LYS A 247 16.31 13.87 15.49
N TYR A 248 15.15 13.62 14.83
CA TYR A 248 13.89 14.30 15.08
C TYR A 248 12.78 13.40 15.60
N ALA A 249 13.04 12.08 15.78
CA ALA A 249 12.09 11.19 16.41
C ALA A 249 11.81 11.62 17.85
N GLN A 250 10.57 11.99 18.12
CA GLN A 250 10.13 12.17 19.50
C GLN A 250 9.92 10.81 20.15
N PRO A 251 10.24 10.64 21.44
CA PRO A 251 9.77 9.50 22.20
C PRO A 251 8.24 9.50 22.17
N THR A 252 7.63 8.61 21.39
CA THR A 252 6.18 8.44 21.42
C THR A 252 5.82 7.65 22.66
N ASP A 253 5.39 8.32 23.71
CA ASP A 253 4.83 7.72 24.93
C ASP A 253 3.40 7.19 24.74
N GLY A 254 3.07 6.76 23.52
CA GLY A 254 1.87 5.95 23.23
C GLY A 254 0.53 6.69 23.36
N SER A 255 0.52 7.99 23.59
CA SER A 255 -0.73 8.76 23.58
C SER A 255 -1.04 9.17 22.13
N ALA A 256 -2.04 8.51 21.53
CA ALA A 256 -2.57 8.80 20.20
C ALA A 256 -3.36 10.13 20.16
N GLY A 257 -2.76 11.21 20.66
CA GLY A 257 -3.30 12.55 20.58
C GLY A 257 -2.33 13.41 19.74
N GLY A 258 -2.66 13.62 18.47
CA GLY A 258 -1.88 14.38 17.50
C GLY A 258 -1.75 15.88 17.79
N GLY A 259 -1.37 16.25 18.99
CA GLY A 259 -0.96 17.59 19.36
C GLY A 259 0.57 17.69 19.30
N ALA A 260 1.09 18.57 18.45
CA ALA A 260 2.50 18.93 18.49
C ALA A 260 2.88 19.32 19.92
N THR A 261 3.80 18.56 20.53
CA THR A 261 4.33 18.95 21.84
C THR A 261 5.15 20.24 21.66
N PRO A 262 5.05 21.23 22.58
CA PRO A 262 5.74 22.51 22.47
C PRO A 262 7.27 22.41 22.37
N ASP A 263 7.86 21.26 22.72
CA ASP A 263 9.29 21.02 22.81
C ASP A 263 9.86 20.16 21.67
N ALA A 264 9.13 19.98 20.55
CA ALA A 264 9.68 19.26 19.40
C ALA A 264 10.96 19.96 18.90
N PRO A 265 12.07 19.22 18.70
CA PRO A 265 13.31 19.81 18.18
C PRO A 265 13.01 20.43 16.80
N LYS A 266 13.26 21.74 16.68
CA LYS A 266 13.07 22.45 15.41
C LYS A 266 14.17 22.02 14.44
N LEU A 267 13.78 21.86 13.15
CA LEU A 267 14.73 21.61 12.08
C LEU A 267 15.75 22.75 12.00
N THR A 268 17.03 22.41 11.90
CA THR A 268 18.06 23.42 11.59
C THR A 268 17.94 23.88 10.13
N GLU A 269 18.50 25.01 9.78
CA GLU A 269 18.52 25.48 8.38
C GLU A 269 19.21 24.47 7.44
N GLU A 270 20.31 23.87 7.91
CA GLU A 270 21.03 22.81 7.18
C GLU A 270 20.14 21.59 6.96
N ASP A 271 19.44 21.12 7.99
CA ASP A 271 18.52 19.97 7.89
C ASP A 271 17.33 20.28 6.99
N SER A 272 16.77 21.48 7.07
CA SER A 272 15.66 21.89 6.20
C SER A 272 16.07 21.88 4.72
N LYS A 273 17.29 22.36 4.43
CA LYS A 273 17.85 22.31 3.08
C LYS A 273 18.12 20.88 2.63
N ALA A 274 18.68 20.04 3.50
CA ALA A 274 18.91 18.64 3.20
C ALA A 274 17.60 17.86 2.96
N LEU A 275 16.52 18.19 3.70
CA LEU A 275 15.17 17.65 3.46
C LEU A 275 14.61 18.10 2.11
N ALA A 276 14.77 19.38 1.74
CA ALA A 276 14.40 19.89 0.43
C ALA A 276 15.13 19.15 -0.71
N ASP A 277 16.42 18.87 -0.55
CA ASP A 277 17.21 18.12 -1.53
C ASP A 277 16.78 16.66 -1.62
N LEU A 278 16.38 16.04 -0.50
CA LEU A 278 15.78 14.70 -0.51
C LEU A 278 14.49 14.68 -1.32
N VAL A 279 13.60 15.64 -1.10
CA VAL A 279 12.33 15.75 -1.82
C VAL A 279 12.58 15.94 -3.32
N ARG A 280 13.52 16.82 -3.72
CA ARG A 280 13.93 16.99 -5.14
C ARG A 280 14.49 15.73 -5.77
N GLY A 281 15.12 14.88 -4.97
CA GLY A 281 15.68 13.60 -5.43
C GLY A 281 14.62 12.56 -5.79
N PHE A 282 13.45 12.62 -5.20
CA PHE A 282 12.42 11.58 -5.31
C PHE A 282 12.02 11.22 -6.74
N PRO A 283 11.68 12.17 -7.64
CA PRO A 283 11.29 11.83 -9.01
C PRO A 283 12.41 11.19 -9.83
N LYS A 284 13.65 11.30 -9.39
CA LYS A 284 14.83 10.75 -10.09
C LYS A 284 15.15 9.32 -9.68
N LEU A 285 14.47 8.80 -8.67
CA LEU A 285 14.75 7.46 -8.14
C LEU A 285 14.20 6.35 -9.02
N MET A 286 13.08 6.60 -9.71
CA MET A 286 12.41 5.59 -10.52
C MET A 286 11.53 6.26 -11.58
N SER A 287 11.26 5.56 -12.69
CA SER A 287 10.35 6.07 -13.71
C SER A 287 8.91 5.62 -13.49
N ALA A 288 8.69 4.50 -12.84
CA ALA A 288 7.35 4.02 -12.51
C ALA A 288 7.32 3.22 -11.19
N TYR A 289 6.16 3.24 -10.58
CA TYR A 289 5.81 2.46 -9.40
C TYR A 289 4.38 1.94 -9.54
N GLY A 290 4.16 0.68 -9.22
CA GLY A 290 2.85 0.05 -9.21
C GLY A 290 2.63 -0.80 -7.97
N TYR A 291 1.41 -0.80 -7.49
CA TYR A 291 0.94 -1.62 -6.40
C TYR A 291 -0.43 -2.18 -6.77
N ASP A 292 -0.57 -3.49 -6.73
CA ASP A 292 -1.80 -4.22 -6.99
C ASP A 292 -2.05 -5.19 -5.84
N PHE A 293 -3.27 -5.20 -5.33
CA PHE A 293 -3.67 -6.01 -4.20
C PHE A 293 -5.02 -6.65 -4.48
N SER A 294 -5.12 -7.96 -4.30
CA SER A 294 -6.38 -8.69 -4.43
C SER A 294 -6.61 -9.67 -3.29
N ALA A 295 -7.86 -9.83 -2.91
CA ALA A 295 -8.33 -10.73 -1.87
C ALA A 295 -9.50 -11.57 -2.40
N GLU A 296 -9.49 -12.86 -2.14
CA GLU A 296 -10.53 -13.80 -2.57
C GLU A 296 -11.09 -14.59 -1.40
N GLY A 297 -12.40 -14.82 -1.40
CA GLY A 297 -13.09 -15.68 -0.44
C GLY A 297 -13.05 -15.16 1.00
N LEU A 298 -13.17 -13.84 1.17
CA LEU A 298 -13.24 -13.25 2.50
C LEU A 298 -14.59 -13.59 3.15
N THR A 299 -14.57 -14.26 4.30
CA THR A 299 -15.78 -14.62 5.05
C THR A 299 -15.59 -14.31 6.52
N MET A 300 -16.60 -13.72 7.12
CA MET A 300 -16.69 -13.46 8.56
C MET A 300 -17.94 -14.16 9.12
N THR A 301 -17.77 -14.95 10.18
CA THR A 301 -18.88 -15.66 10.83
C THR A 301 -18.94 -15.33 12.33
N ASN A 302 -20.12 -15.42 12.92
CA ASN A 302 -20.26 -15.34 14.37
C ASN A 302 -19.93 -16.68 15.05
N ALA A 303 -19.98 -16.74 16.38
CA ALA A 303 -19.72 -17.95 17.18
C ALA A 303 -20.66 -19.12 16.87
N ARG A 304 -21.82 -18.90 16.24
CA ARG A 304 -22.77 -19.93 15.84
C ARG A 304 -22.50 -20.47 14.44
N GLY A 305 -21.56 -19.85 13.71
CA GLY A 305 -21.26 -20.18 12.33
C GLY A 305 -22.14 -19.44 11.31
N ASP A 306 -23.00 -18.50 11.74
CA ASP A 306 -23.78 -17.70 10.81
C ASP A 306 -22.84 -16.72 10.09
N VAL A 307 -22.96 -16.62 8.77
CA VAL A 307 -22.18 -15.69 7.94
C VAL A 307 -22.65 -14.26 8.21
N LEU A 308 -21.75 -13.43 8.73
CA LEU A 308 -21.98 -11.99 8.94
C LEU A 308 -21.61 -11.18 7.70
N MET A 309 -20.55 -11.57 7.01
CA MET A 309 -20.08 -10.93 5.79
C MET A 309 -19.40 -11.96 4.90
N HIS A 310 -19.63 -11.86 3.61
CA HIS A 310 -18.88 -12.58 2.59
C HIS A 310 -18.53 -11.62 1.44
N LEU A 311 -17.31 -11.76 0.91
CA LEU A 311 -16.81 -11.06 -0.26
C LEU A 311 -16.10 -12.10 -1.13
N THR A 312 -16.60 -12.28 -2.36
CA THR A 312 -16.00 -13.26 -3.29
C THR A 312 -14.63 -12.77 -3.78
N HIS A 313 -14.57 -11.50 -4.20
CA HIS A 313 -13.35 -10.88 -4.69
C HIS A 313 -13.28 -9.40 -4.26
N GLY A 314 -12.10 -8.92 -3.91
CA GLY A 314 -11.81 -7.50 -3.68
C GLY A 314 -10.43 -7.15 -4.23
N GLY A 315 -10.27 -5.94 -4.78
CA GLY A 315 -9.01 -5.50 -5.37
C GLY A 315 -8.78 -4.01 -5.20
N LEU A 316 -7.51 -3.64 -5.14
CA LEU A 316 -7.02 -2.27 -5.12
C LEU A 316 -5.79 -2.19 -6.01
N ALA A 317 -5.79 -1.27 -6.96
CA ALA A 317 -4.64 -0.98 -7.80
C ALA A 317 -4.23 0.48 -7.66
N LEU A 318 -2.95 0.73 -7.51
CA LEU A 318 -2.33 2.05 -7.46
C LEU A 318 -1.10 2.04 -8.35
N GLY A 319 -0.89 3.08 -9.13
CA GLY A 319 0.31 3.15 -9.95
C GLY A 319 0.62 4.57 -10.38
N VAL A 320 1.89 4.84 -10.62
CA VAL A 320 2.35 6.08 -11.26
C VAL A 320 3.44 5.70 -12.25
N LYS A 321 3.34 6.20 -13.49
CA LYS A 321 4.33 6.07 -14.55
C LYS A 321 4.83 7.43 -14.97
N GLY A 322 6.07 7.52 -15.46
CA GLY A 322 6.67 8.78 -15.89
C GLY A 322 6.90 9.75 -14.73
N ILE A 323 7.19 9.26 -13.52
CA ILE A 323 7.40 10.07 -12.30
C ILE A 323 8.54 11.08 -12.51
N ASP A 324 9.51 10.74 -13.36
CA ASP A 324 10.67 11.54 -13.73
C ASP A 324 10.37 12.59 -14.81
N THR A 325 9.11 12.73 -15.24
CA THR A 325 8.67 13.63 -16.32
C THR A 325 7.54 14.56 -15.88
N ASP A 326 7.28 15.61 -16.67
CA ASP A 326 6.14 16.51 -16.49
C ASP A 326 4.83 15.95 -17.13
N HIS A 327 4.82 14.68 -17.54
CA HIS A 327 3.70 13.98 -18.15
C HIS A 327 3.43 12.64 -17.45
N ALA A 328 3.50 12.64 -16.11
CA ALA A 328 3.23 11.42 -15.37
C ALA A 328 1.76 11.00 -15.48
N GLU A 329 1.55 9.69 -15.44
CA GLU A 329 0.22 9.06 -15.36
C GLU A 329 0.06 8.39 -14.00
N ALA A 330 -0.99 8.76 -13.26
CA ALA A 330 -1.38 8.09 -12.03
C ALA A 330 -2.67 7.30 -12.26
N HIS A 331 -2.69 6.08 -11.76
CA HIS A 331 -3.82 5.15 -11.84
C HIS A 331 -4.29 4.78 -10.43
N PHE A 332 -5.60 4.78 -10.23
CA PHE A 332 -6.28 4.28 -9.04
C PHE A 332 -7.44 3.39 -9.45
N GLY A 333 -7.39 2.13 -9.06
CA GLY A 333 -8.46 1.16 -9.27
C GLY A 333 -8.92 0.55 -7.95
N ILE A 334 -10.20 0.41 -7.76
CA ILE A 334 -10.81 -0.39 -6.69
C ILE A 334 -11.92 -1.24 -7.26
N GLN A 335 -11.99 -2.50 -6.84
CA GLN A 335 -13.04 -3.41 -7.28
C GLN A 335 -13.47 -4.34 -6.15
N HIS A 336 -14.72 -4.74 -6.18
CA HIS A 336 -15.23 -5.83 -5.35
C HIS A 336 -16.34 -6.58 -6.07
N ASP A 337 -16.51 -7.84 -5.72
CA ASP A 337 -17.57 -8.71 -6.25
C ASP A 337 -18.08 -9.67 -5.20
N GLY A 338 -19.37 -9.97 -5.25
CA GLY A 338 -20.05 -10.91 -4.38
C GLY A 338 -20.09 -10.48 -2.92
N LEU A 339 -20.15 -9.16 -2.64
CA LEU A 339 -20.34 -8.67 -1.27
C LEU A 339 -21.75 -9.00 -0.77
N THR A 340 -21.81 -9.76 0.31
CA THR A 340 -23.02 -9.96 1.11
C THR A 340 -22.75 -9.59 2.55
N VAL A 341 -23.69 -8.91 3.19
CA VAL A 341 -23.61 -8.53 4.61
C VAL A 341 -24.94 -8.90 5.28
N ASN A 342 -24.83 -9.64 6.38
CA ASN A 342 -25.97 -10.05 7.20
C ASN A 342 -25.83 -9.43 8.60
N GLY A 343 -26.91 -8.88 9.12
CA GLY A 343 -26.93 -8.28 10.46
C GLY A 343 -28.07 -7.28 10.61
N PRO A 344 -28.36 -6.82 11.83
CA PRO A 344 -29.50 -5.97 12.12
C PRO A 344 -29.58 -4.68 11.28
N MET A 345 -28.44 -4.12 10.90
CA MET A 345 -28.38 -2.92 10.05
C MET A 345 -28.87 -3.16 8.62
N PHE A 346 -28.83 -4.42 8.14
CA PHE A 346 -29.24 -4.82 6.79
C PHE A 346 -30.55 -5.64 6.79
N GLU A 347 -31.28 -5.64 7.90
CA GLU A 347 -32.65 -6.17 7.97
C GLU A 347 -33.66 -5.23 7.27
N ASP A 348 -33.33 -3.93 7.19
CA ASP A 348 -34.11 -2.95 6.40
C ASP A 348 -34.02 -3.32 4.91
N PRO A 349 -35.19 -3.53 4.25
CA PRO A 349 -35.23 -3.89 2.83
C PRO A 349 -34.59 -2.84 1.90
N LEU A 350 -34.68 -1.55 2.24
CA LEU A 350 -34.08 -0.48 1.44
C LEU A 350 -32.56 -0.47 1.56
N ALA A 351 -32.04 -0.60 2.79
CA ALA A 351 -30.61 -0.72 3.03
C ALA A 351 -30.00 -1.93 2.30
N ARG A 352 -30.69 -3.07 2.30
CA ARG A 352 -30.29 -4.26 1.58
C ARG A 352 -30.30 -4.05 0.06
N ALA A 353 -31.37 -3.46 -0.47
CA ALA A 353 -31.52 -3.24 -1.92
C ALA A 353 -30.53 -2.22 -2.49
N THR A 354 -29.98 -1.34 -1.65
CA THR A 354 -28.97 -0.33 -2.02
C THR A 354 -27.55 -0.72 -1.66
N LEU A 355 -27.35 -1.84 -0.95
CA LEU A 355 -26.00 -2.34 -0.66
C LEU A 355 -25.28 -2.73 -1.97
N PRO A 356 -24.12 -2.16 -2.28
CA PRO A 356 -23.35 -2.58 -3.45
C PRO A 356 -22.86 -4.03 -3.29
N THR A 357 -23.36 -4.92 -4.13
CA THR A 357 -22.96 -6.33 -4.16
C THR A 357 -21.73 -6.56 -5.01
N SER A 358 -21.55 -5.73 -6.05
CA SER A 358 -20.32 -5.65 -6.85
C SER A 358 -20.07 -4.23 -7.32
N GLY A 359 -18.83 -3.94 -7.66
CA GLY A 359 -18.46 -2.64 -8.21
C GLY A 359 -17.00 -2.56 -8.61
N ASN A 360 -16.74 -1.66 -9.55
CA ASN A 360 -15.39 -1.22 -9.89
C ASN A 360 -15.39 0.30 -10.12
N LEU A 361 -14.32 0.93 -9.68
CA LEU A 361 -13.98 2.32 -9.99
C LEU A 361 -12.56 2.34 -10.52
N ASP A 362 -12.37 2.92 -11.69
CA ASP A 362 -11.09 3.04 -12.36
C ASP A 362 -10.85 4.50 -12.76
N LEU A 363 -9.84 5.12 -12.16
CA LEU A 363 -9.48 6.51 -12.33
C LEU A 363 -8.06 6.62 -12.88
N VAL A 364 -7.90 7.35 -13.97
CA VAL A 364 -6.59 7.63 -14.57
C VAL A 364 -6.40 9.14 -14.65
N MET A 365 -5.32 9.63 -14.06
CA MET A 365 -4.91 11.02 -14.14
C MET A 365 -3.64 11.11 -14.99
N THR A 366 -3.69 11.89 -16.08
CA THR A 366 -2.55 12.05 -17.01
C THR A 366 -2.00 13.47 -17.01
N ASP A 367 -0.81 13.62 -17.59
CA ASP A 367 -0.10 14.89 -17.71
C ASP A 367 0.19 15.57 -16.37
N LEU A 368 0.47 14.75 -15.33
CA LEU A 368 0.88 15.25 -14.02
C LEU A 368 2.31 15.77 -14.06
N PRO A 369 2.56 17.06 -13.73
CA PRO A 369 3.91 17.64 -13.73
C PRO A 369 4.65 17.31 -12.40
N VAL A 370 4.95 16.01 -12.18
CA VAL A 370 5.51 15.54 -10.89
C VAL A 370 6.80 16.27 -10.52
N PRO A 371 7.80 16.44 -11.39
CA PRO A 371 9.01 17.19 -11.05
C PRO A 371 8.72 18.64 -10.64
N SER A 372 7.83 19.32 -11.35
CA SER A 372 7.45 20.72 -11.05
C SER A 372 6.69 20.85 -9.72
N LEU A 373 5.81 19.89 -9.41
CA LEU A 373 5.11 19.84 -8.10
C LEU A 373 6.10 19.58 -6.95
N VAL A 374 7.01 18.64 -7.15
CA VAL A 374 8.05 18.30 -6.17
C VAL A 374 9.00 19.47 -5.94
N GLU A 375 9.39 20.19 -6.99
CA GLU A 375 10.24 21.39 -6.86
C GLU A 375 9.52 22.48 -6.06
N SER A 376 8.22 22.71 -6.30
CA SER A 376 7.43 23.69 -5.53
C SER A 376 7.39 23.33 -4.03
N VAL A 377 7.23 22.04 -3.71
CA VAL A 377 7.29 21.58 -2.32
C VAL A 377 8.70 21.78 -1.73
N ALA A 378 9.73 21.37 -2.46
CA ALA A 378 11.11 21.44 -2.00
C ALA A 378 11.56 22.90 -1.74
N GLN A 379 11.13 23.85 -2.57
CA GLN A 379 11.42 25.27 -2.37
C GLN A 379 10.77 25.84 -1.10
N ALA A 380 9.59 25.37 -0.74
CA ALA A 380 8.88 25.84 0.43
C ALA A 380 9.40 25.26 1.76
N ILE A 381 10.04 24.08 1.76
CA ILE A 381 10.48 23.37 2.98
C ILE A 381 11.30 24.26 3.92
N PRO A 382 12.37 24.96 3.49
CA PRO A 382 13.21 25.76 4.40
C PRO A 382 12.42 26.84 5.15
N GLU A 383 11.44 27.45 4.49
CA GLU A 383 10.63 28.49 5.08
C GLU A 383 9.48 27.92 5.92
N LEU A 384 8.85 26.81 5.48
CA LEU A 384 7.82 26.09 6.26
C LEU A 384 8.34 25.58 7.59
N THR A 385 9.62 25.23 7.64
CA THR A 385 10.30 24.73 8.84
C THR A 385 10.97 25.83 9.66
N SER A 386 10.82 27.10 9.26
CA SER A 386 11.37 28.27 9.97
C SER A 386 10.84 28.36 11.40
N ALA A 387 11.70 28.81 12.30
CA ALA A 387 11.30 29.10 13.67
C ALA A 387 10.41 30.37 13.78
N ASP A 388 10.40 31.22 12.75
CA ASP A 388 9.56 32.42 12.66
C ASP A 388 8.17 32.06 12.10
N PRO A 389 7.08 32.18 12.88
CA PRO A 389 5.74 31.86 12.43
C PRO A 389 5.26 32.70 11.23
N GLN A 390 5.74 33.91 11.07
CA GLN A 390 5.37 34.77 9.93
C GLN A 390 6.02 34.25 8.64
N VAL A 391 7.28 33.82 8.71
CA VAL A 391 7.97 33.17 7.58
C VAL A 391 7.28 31.89 7.21
N ALA A 392 6.96 31.03 8.18
CA ALA A 392 6.27 29.75 7.94
C ALA A 392 4.87 29.97 7.33
N GLN A 393 4.13 30.98 7.77
CA GLN A 393 2.83 31.32 7.17
C GLN A 393 2.99 31.85 5.73
N GLY A 394 3.99 32.69 5.49
CA GLY A 394 4.31 33.16 4.13
C GLY A 394 4.66 32.00 3.19
N ALA A 395 5.42 31.02 3.68
CA ALA A 395 5.80 29.83 2.92
C ALA A 395 4.60 28.95 2.51
N GLN A 396 3.55 28.88 3.33
CA GLN A 396 2.30 28.19 2.95
C GLN A 396 1.65 28.84 1.72
N PHE A 397 1.62 30.18 1.66
CA PHE A 397 1.10 30.89 0.49
C PHE A 397 1.99 30.68 -0.75
N MET A 398 3.31 30.69 -0.58
CA MET A 398 4.24 30.41 -1.68
C MET A 398 4.12 28.98 -2.19
N LEU A 399 3.99 27.99 -1.28
CA LEU A 399 3.73 26.60 -1.66
C LEU A 399 2.44 26.49 -2.47
N MET A 400 1.34 27.05 -1.97
CA MET A 400 0.07 27.04 -2.69
C MET A 400 0.18 27.73 -4.05
N GLY A 401 0.88 28.88 -4.11
CA GLY A 401 1.14 29.59 -5.37
C GLY A 401 1.98 28.78 -6.35
N GLY A 402 3.03 28.11 -5.88
CA GLY A 402 3.90 27.23 -6.67
C GLY A 402 3.14 26.02 -7.21
N LEU A 403 2.36 25.32 -6.36
CA LEU A 403 1.52 24.20 -6.77
C LEU A 403 0.46 24.66 -7.80
N MET A 404 -0.23 25.76 -7.55
CA MET A 404 -1.21 26.31 -8.48
C MET A 404 -0.58 26.73 -9.82
N SER A 405 0.64 27.28 -9.80
CA SER A 405 1.39 27.60 -11.01
C SER A 405 1.74 26.34 -11.81
N ALA A 406 2.28 25.31 -11.17
CA ALA A 406 2.59 24.04 -11.81
C ALA A 406 1.35 23.39 -12.43
N LEU A 407 0.23 23.37 -11.67
CA LEU A 407 -1.04 22.82 -12.15
C LEU A 407 -1.66 23.65 -13.29
N SER A 408 -1.55 24.99 -13.25
CA SER A 408 -2.13 25.85 -14.28
C SER A 408 -1.38 25.78 -15.62
N GLN A 409 -0.10 25.40 -15.60
CA GLN A 409 0.73 25.23 -16.80
C GLN A 409 0.62 23.81 -17.39
N SER A 410 0.00 22.90 -16.67
CA SER A 410 -0.20 21.52 -17.10
C SER A 410 -1.53 21.33 -17.82
N THR A 411 -1.65 20.24 -18.57
CA THR A 411 -2.87 19.81 -19.24
C THR A 411 -3.48 18.60 -18.56
N ILE A 412 -3.43 18.58 -17.22
CA ILE A 412 -3.93 17.45 -16.41
C ILE A 412 -5.34 17.06 -16.82
N LYS A 413 -5.53 15.78 -17.08
CA LYS A 413 -6.82 15.17 -17.32
C LYS A 413 -7.10 14.11 -16.28
N LEU A 414 -8.33 14.07 -15.81
CA LEU A 414 -8.89 12.98 -15.01
C LEU A 414 -9.84 12.21 -15.89
N ARG A 415 -9.52 10.97 -16.21
CA ARG A 415 -10.39 10.04 -16.93
C ARG A 415 -11.01 9.06 -15.93
N ILE A 416 -12.30 8.86 -16.05
CA ILE A 416 -13.03 7.79 -15.40
C ILE A 416 -13.20 6.71 -16.46
N ASP A 417 -12.43 5.62 -16.35
CA ASP A 417 -12.59 4.47 -17.23
C ASP A 417 -13.90 3.74 -16.87
N PRO A 418 -14.47 2.90 -17.74
CA PRO A 418 -15.79 2.32 -17.52
C PRO A 418 -15.90 1.69 -16.12
N SER A 419 -16.62 2.38 -15.28
CA SER A 419 -16.82 2.06 -13.86
C SER A 419 -18.28 1.66 -13.64
N ALA A 420 -18.53 0.75 -12.72
CA ALA A 420 -19.86 0.28 -12.40
C ALA A 420 -20.02 0.03 -10.90
N LEU A 421 -21.24 0.22 -10.41
CA LEU A 421 -21.69 -0.16 -9.08
C LEU A 421 -23.00 -0.92 -9.21
N GLU A 422 -23.05 -2.15 -8.75
CA GLU A 422 -24.23 -3.01 -8.83
C GLU A 422 -24.77 -3.30 -7.44
N THR A 423 -26.08 -3.22 -7.30
CA THR A 423 -26.84 -3.63 -6.13
C THR A 423 -27.82 -4.74 -6.52
N GLU A 424 -28.60 -5.27 -5.57
CA GLU A 424 -29.65 -6.24 -5.88
C GLU A 424 -30.67 -5.71 -6.90
N LYS A 425 -30.96 -4.40 -6.88
CA LYS A 425 -32.04 -3.78 -7.65
C LYS A 425 -31.59 -2.83 -8.76
N ALA A 426 -30.37 -2.32 -8.67
CA ALA A 426 -29.91 -1.27 -9.57
C ALA A 426 -28.46 -1.46 -10.00
N ARG A 427 -28.14 -0.88 -11.16
CA ARG A 427 -26.78 -0.77 -11.67
C ARG A 427 -26.51 0.66 -12.12
N LEU A 428 -25.50 1.28 -11.54
CA LEU A 428 -24.96 2.57 -11.95
C LEU A 428 -23.66 2.33 -12.72
N THR A 429 -23.52 2.95 -13.89
CA THR A 429 -22.25 3.01 -14.62
C THR A 429 -21.81 4.44 -14.78
N ALA A 430 -20.49 4.65 -14.85
CA ALA A 430 -19.89 5.97 -15.06
C ALA A 430 -18.69 5.84 -16.00
N ASP A 431 -18.52 6.82 -16.90
CA ASP A 431 -17.33 7.03 -17.72
C ASP A 431 -17.21 8.51 -18.09
N GLY A 432 -15.99 8.96 -18.40
CA GLY A 432 -15.80 10.34 -18.82
C GLY A 432 -14.39 10.86 -18.68
N GLU A 433 -14.20 12.11 -19.11
CA GLU A 433 -12.92 12.81 -18.99
C GLU A 433 -13.16 14.26 -18.56
N LEU A 434 -12.41 14.70 -17.56
CA LEU A 434 -12.33 16.08 -17.10
C LEU A 434 -10.90 16.58 -17.27
N LYS A 435 -10.76 17.78 -17.84
CA LYS A 435 -9.49 18.50 -17.95
C LYS A 435 -9.43 19.57 -16.87
N LEU A 436 -8.31 19.67 -16.18
CA LEU A 436 -8.06 20.76 -15.23
C LEU A 436 -8.04 22.11 -15.98
N ALA A 437 -8.86 23.07 -15.54
CA ALA A 437 -9.01 24.37 -16.15
C ALA A 437 -9.11 25.45 -15.06
N MET A 438 -7.96 25.88 -14.54
CA MET A 438 -7.85 26.76 -13.38
C MET A 438 -8.52 28.13 -13.57
N GLN A 439 -8.75 28.55 -14.83
CA GLN A 439 -9.42 29.79 -15.21
C GLN A 439 -10.94 29.73 -15.07
N THR A 440 -11.53 28.52 -14.99
CA THR A 440 -12.97 28.36 -14.80
C THR A 440 -13.36 28.34 -13.32
N PRO A 441 -14.60 28.73 -12.94
CA PRO A 441 -15.06 28.66 -11.55
C PRO A 441 -14.97 27.25 -10.97
N GLN A 442 -15.30 26.22 -11.76
CA GLN A 442 -15.29 24.80 -11.35
C GLN A 442 -13.89 24.19 -11.36
N LYS A 443 -12.89 24.92 -11.87
CA LYS A 443 -11.51 24.45 -12.04
C LYS A 443 -11.36 23.20 -12.92
N ALA A 444 -12.41 22.83 -13.66
CA ALA A 444 -12.42 21.71 -14.57
C ALA A 444 -13.34 21.97 -15.77
N VAL A 445 -13.03 21.33 -16.89
CA VAL A 445 -13.83 21.31 -18.12
C VAL A 445 -13.89 19.89 -18.65
N GLY A 446 -15.04 19.44 -19.15
CA GLY A 446 -15.20 18.12 -19.70
C GLY A 446 -16.56 17.52 -19.40
N ALA A 447 -16.70 16.22 -19.58
CA ALA A 447 -17.97 15.54 -19.38
C ALA A 447 -17.80 14.20 -18.66
N VAL A 448 -18.77 13.89 -17.82
CA VAL A 448 -18.94 12.56 -17.20
C VAL A 448 -20.33 12.05 -17.53
N ASN A 449 -20.40 10.85 -18.06
CA ASN A 449 -21.63 10.15 -18.35
C ASN A 449 -21.95 9.19 -17.22
N PHE A 450 -23.23 9.12 -16.85
CA PHE A 450 -23.76 8.15 -15.91
C PHE A 450 -24.95 7.45 -16.57
N ALA A 451 -25.10 6.15 -16.31
CA ALA A 451 -26.33 5.43 -16.69
C ALA A 451 -26.77 4.59 -15.49
N LEU A 452 -28.04 4.72 -15.14
CA LEU A 452 -28.69 4.04 -14.03
C LEU A 452 -29.80 3.11 -14.56
N VAL A 453 -29.69 1.83 -14.26
CA VAL A 453 -30.72 0.81 -14.52
C VAL A 453 -31.33 0.44 -13.17
N GLY A 454 -32.64 0.23 -13.11
CA GLY A 454 -33.35 -0.20 -11.90
C GLY A 454 -33.84 0.93 -11.01
N LEU A 455 -33.81 2.20 -11.46
CA LEU A 455 -34.36 3.34 -10.70
C LEU A 455 -35.83 3.13 -10.34
N ASP A 456 -36.66 2.59 -11.26
CA ASP A 456 -38.08 2.30 -11.02
C ASP A 456 -38.26 1.25 -9.90
N ASP A 457 -37.44 0.21 -9.90
CA ASP A 457 -37.49 -0.86 -8.88
C ASP A 457 -37.13 -0.34 -7.49
N LEU A 458 -36.10 0.52 -7.40
CA LEU A 458 -35.73 1.19 -6.14
C LEU A 458 -36.83 2.16 -5.68
N MET A 459 -37.42 2.93 -6.60
CA MET A 459 -38.48 3.87 -6.30
C MET A 459 -39.75 3.16 -5.81
N ALA A 460 -40.11 2.04 -6.44
CA ALA A 460 -41.24 1.22 -6.01
C ALA A 460 -41.03 0.66 -4.60
N LEU A 461 -39.85 0.16 -4.30
CA LEU A 461 -39.47 -0.33 -2.96
C LEU A 461 -39.54 0.80 -1.92
N ALA A 462 -38.91 1.93 -2.16
CA ALA A 462 -38.92 3.07 -1.25
C ALA A 462 -40.31 3.63 -1.02
N THR A 463 -41.15 3.69 -2.07
CA THR A 463 -42.58 4.12 -1.97
C THR A 463 -43.37 3.19 -1.07
N GLY A 464 -43.15 1.87 -1.16
CA GLY A 464 -43.80 0.89 -0.29
C GLY A 464 -43.45 1.06 1.19
N LEU A 465 -42.27 1.58 1.50
CA LEU A 465 -41.77 1.80 2.86
C LEU A 465 -42.01 3.23 3.37
N ALA A 466 -42.35 4.19 2.52
CA ALA A 466 -42.38 5.63 2.83
C ALA A 466 -43.36 6.01 3.95
N ASN A 467 -44.41 5.23 4.17
CA ASN A 467 -45.38 5.49 5.23
C ASN A 467 -44.86 5.12 6.65
N GLU A 468 -43.90 4.21 6.71
CA GLU A 468 -43.36 3.68 7.97
C GLU A 468 -41.90 4.18 8.22
N ASN A 469 -41.21 4.63 7.17
CA ASN A 469 -39.82 5.06 7.24
C ASN A 469 -39.63 6.45 6.59
N PRO A 470 -39.32 7.51 7.39
CA PRO A 470 -39.08 8.85 6.85
C PRO A 470 -37.90 8.93 5.86
N GLU A 471 -36.88 8.09 6.02
CA GLU A 471 -35.71 8.03 5.12
C GLU A 471 -36.14 7.49 3.73
N ALA A 472 -37.05 6.52 3.71
CA ALA A 472 -37.63 6.01 2.46
C ALA A 472 -38.43 7.10 1.72
N ALA A 473 -39.17 7.96 2.45
CA ALA A 473 -39.88 9.07 1.85
C ALA A 473 -38.93 10.11 1.21
N GLN A 474 -37.80 10.40 1.85
CA GLN A 474 -36.76 11.28 1.26
C GLN A 474 -36.10 10.62 0.05
N ALA A 475 -35.83 9.32 0.10
CA ALA A 475 -35.30 8.57 -1.02
C ALA A 475 -36.23 8.62 -2.25
N VAL A 476 -37.56 8.51 -2.06
CA VAL A 476 -38.53 8.67 -3.15
C VAL A 476 -38.43 10.04 -3.82
N GLN A 477 -38.35 11.12 -3.02
CA GLN A 477 -38.22 12.48 -3.57
C GLN A 477 -36.92 12.65 -4.36
N MET A 478 -35.80 12.13 -3.84
CA MET A 478 -34.53 12.18 -4.54
C MET A 478 -34.56 11.39 -5.85
N MET A 479 -35.14 10.18 -5.86
CA MET A 479 -35.27 9.36 -7.07
C MET A 479 -36.18 10.00 -8.10
N GLN A 480 -37.29 10.65 -7.70
CA GLN A 480 -38.17 11.41 -8.60
C GLN A 480 -37.42 12.60 -9.23
N MET A 481 -36.62 13.31 -8.44
CA MET A 481 -35.78 14.38 -8.97
C MET A 481 -34.76 13.81 -10.00
N LEU A 482 -34.04 12.74 -9.68
CA LEU A 482 -33.13 12.08 -10.61
C LEU A 482 -33.86 11.68 -11.90
N GLN A 483 -35.04 11.04 -11.79
CA GLN A 483 -35.84 10.64 -12.96
C GLN A 483 -36.25 11.84 -13.84
N SER A 484 -36.58 12.98 -13.23
CA SER A 484 -36.93 14.20 -13.98
C SER A 484 -35.76 14.81 -14.76
N LEU A 485 -34.53 14.54 -14.32
CA LEU A 485 -33.27 15.00 -14.94
C LEU A 485 -32.74 14.03 -15.98
N SER A 486 -33.16 12.77 -15.96
CA SER A 486 -32.65 11.73 -16.84
C SER A 486 -33.12 11.88 -18.29
N GLN A 487 -32.31 11.39 -19.22
CA GLN A 487 -32.74 10.99 -20.55
C GLN A 487 -33.00 9.50 -20.51
N ARG A 488 -34.31 9.15 -20.58
CA ARG A 488 -34.73 7.75 -20.47
C ARG A 488 -34.72 7.05 -21.81
N GLU A 489 -34.04 5.92 -21.90
CA GLU A 489 -33.98 5.06 -23.07
C GLU A 489 -34.35 3.62 -22.68
N THR A 490 -34.59 2.77 -23.68
CA THR A 490 -34.77 1.33 -23.47
C THR A 490 -33.45 0.62 -23.72
N GLY A 491 -32.92 -0.07 -22.70
CA GLY A 491 -31.71 -0.87 -22.82
C GLY A 491 -31.89 -2.10 -23.72
N GLY A 492 -30.78 -2.75 -24.05
CA GLY A 492 -30.77 -3.95 -24.88
C GLY A 492 -31.50 -5.17 -24.27
N ASP A 493 -31.70 -5.18 -22.97
CA ASP A 493 -32.46 -6.16 -22.19
C ASP A 493 -33.94 -5.77 -22.01
N GLY A 494 -34.39 -4.67 -22.64
CA GLY A 494 -35.76 -4.14 -22.56
C GLY A 494 -36.05 -3.33 -21.30
N LYS A 495 -35.09 -3.16 -20.39
CA LYS A 495 -35.26 -2.36 -19.18
C LYS A 495 -35.01 -0.87 -19.45
N PRO A 496 -35.68 0.03 -18.69
CA PRO A 496 -35.40 1.45 -18.78
C PRO A 496 -33.98 1.74 -18.22
N VAL A 497 -33.28 2.62 -18.96
CA VAL A 497 -31.96 3.15 -18.59
C VAL A 497 -32.08 4.67 -18.47
N ASP A 498 -31.86 5.19 -17.30
CA ASP A 498 -31.85 6.62 -17.02
C ASP A 498 -30.42 7.15 -17.19
N LYS A 499 -30.18 7.94 -18.25
CA LYS A 499 -28.88 8.50 -18.60
C LYS A 499 -28.74 9.94 -18.13
N PHE A 500 -27.56 10.26 -17.63
CA PHE A 500 -27.17 11.59 -17.18
C PHE A 500 -25.82 11.94 -17.80
N LYS A 501 -25.71 13.11 -18.38
CA LYS A 501 -24.45 13.68 -18.82
C LYS A 501 -24.20 14.95 -18.03
N LEU A 502 -23.16 14.93 -17.20
CA LEU A 502 -22.66 16.10 -16.50
C LEU A 502 -21.63 16.78 -17.37
N ASP A 503 -21.91 17.98 -17.88
CA ASP A 503 -20.95 18.79 -18.64
C ASP A 503 -20.46 19.97 -17.79
N LEU A 504 -19.15 20.10 -17.66
CA LEU A 504 -18.48 21.27 -17.12
C LEU A 504 -17.94 22.09 -18.29
N THR A 505 -18.54 23.24 -18.56
CA THR A 505 -18.23 24.03 -19.77
C THR A 505 -17.07 25.02 -19.54
N GLU A 506 -16.43 25.45 -20.62
CA GLU A 506 -15.41 26.52 -20.59
C GLU A 506 -15.98 27.85 -20.08
N ALA A 507 -17.27 28.10 -20.28
CA ALA A 507 -17.97 29.28 -19.75
C ALA A 507 -18.22 29.20 -18.22
N GLY A 508 -17.84 28.10 -17.57
CA GLY A 508 -18.01 27.91 -16.14
C GLY A 508 -19.42 27.46 -15.74
N GLN A 509 -20.19 26.90 -16.66
CA GLN A 509 -21.51 26.36 -16.39
C GLN A 509 -21.43 24.86 -16.06
N VAL A 510 -22.29 24.44 -15.15
CA VAL A 510 -22.54 23.02 -14.85
C VAL A 510 -23.89 22.67 -15.48
N LEU A 511 -23.86 21.77 -16.46
CA LEU A 511 -25.05 21.33 -17.17
C LEU A 511 -25.31 19.84 -16.89
N VAL A 512 -26.58 19.51 -16.65
CA VAL A 512 -27.04 18.11 -16.59
C VAL A 512 -27.94 17.87 -17.78
N ASN A 513 -27.52 16.99 -18.67
CA ASN A 513 -28.23 16.75 -19.96
C ASN A 513 -28.49 18.04 -20.74
N GLY A 514 -27.56 18.98 -20.74
CA GLY A 514 -27.64 20.26 -21.45
C GLY A 514 -28.47 21.34 -20.75
N LYS A 515 -29.03 21.11 -19.58
CA LYS A 515 -29.77 22.09 -18.77
C LYS A 515 -28.90 22.60 -17.62
N SER A 516 -28.94 23.90 -17.35
CA SER A 516 -28.22 24.49 -16.21
C SER A 516 -28.84 24.06 -14.86
N LEU A 517 -28.04 24.03 -13.81
CA LEU A 517 -28.57 23.77 -12.48
C LEU A 517 -29.59 24.79 -12.01
N GLU A 518 -29.53 26.04 -12.52
CA GLU A 518 -30.48 27.11 -12.22
C GLU A 518 -31.85 26.86 -12.88
N GLU A 519 -31.86 26.19 -14.04
CA GLU A 519 -33.10 25.78 -14.72
C GLU A 519 -33.77 24.55 -14.11
N ILE A 520 -33.00 23.79 -13.29
CA ILE A 520 -33.40 22.53 -12.69
C ILE A 520 -33.86 22.74 -11.24
N ALA A 521 -33.25 23.67 -10.51
CA ALA A 521 -33.64 24.00 -9.15
C ALA A 521 -34.99 24.72 -9.15
N PRO A 522 -36.01 24.24 -8.42
CA PRO A 522 -37.31 24.89 -8.34
C PRO A 522 -37.25 26.24 -7.61
#